data_d7e66dd9f0193ea53b45406cb75eafd7
#
_entry.id   d7e66dd9f0193ea53b45406cb75eafd7
#
_cell.length_a   1.000
_cell.length_b   1.000
_cell.length_c   1.000
_cell.angle_alpha   90.00
_cell.angle_beta   90.00
_cell.angle_gamma   90.00
#
_symmetry.space_group_name_H-M   'P 1'
#
loop_
_entity.id
_entity.type
_entity.pdbx_description
1 polymer ?
#
loop_
_entity_poly.entity_id
_entity_poly.type
_entity_poly.pdbx_seq_one_letter_code
_entity_poly.pdbx_strand_id
1 'polypeptide(L)'
;IDIAHAKQEFEKYLDEYDREDEQICLKIVHTYGVVKYAGEIARKMECSGEDVELAELIGLLHDIGKSIDHEVEGSHIEIGVNLCKKYKETPIVINAVAAHHGDVEPESLIACIVQAADAISAARPGARRETLETYTNRLKQLEDITNQFKGVEKSFAIQAGREIRVMVVPEHVNDSEMVLLARDIAKQIEAELEYPGQIKVNVIRESRV
;
A
#
# COMPACT_ATOMS: atom_id res chain seq x y z
N ILE A 1 5.42 -14.99 -25.68
CA ILE A 1 5.94 -14.46 -24.40
C ILE A 1 6.61 -15.60 -23.66
N ASP A 2 7.86 -15.43 -23.28
CA ASP A 2 8.59 -16.46 -22.53
C ASP A 2 8.79 -16.02 -21.07
N ILE A 3 7.76 -16.28 -20.25
CA ILE A 3 7.79 -15.95 -18.81
C ILE A 3 8.88 -16.73 -18.07
N ALA A 4 9.24 -17.93 -18.54
CA ALA A 4 10.28 -18.73 -17.90
C ALA A 4 11.65 -18.08 -18.10
N HIS A 5 11.93 -17.58 -19.29
CA HIS A 5 13.13 -16.82 -19.58
C HIS A 5 13.18 -15.50 -18.79
N ALA A 6 12.07 -14.76 -18.74
CA ALA A 6 11.99 -13.52 -17.96
C ALA A 6 12.26 -13.73 -16.46
N LYS A 7 11.70 -14.81 -15.87
CA LYS A 7 11.98 -15.20 -14.49
C LYS A 7 13.46 -15.55 -14.28
N GLN A 8 14.08 -16.25 -15.23
CA GLN A 8 15.49 -16.59 -15.16
C GLN A 8 16.40 -15.35 -15.21
N GLU A 9 16.10 -14.38 -16.07
CA GLU A 9 16.83 -13.12 -16.12
C GLU A 9 16.64 -12.30 -14.85
N PHE A 10 15.42 -12.29 -14.29
CA PHE A 10 15.15 -11.64 -13.00
C PHE A 10 15.95 -12.29 -11.87
N GLU A 11 16.07 -13.63 -11.81
CA GLU A 11 16.90 -14.31 -10.82
C GLU A 11 18.38 -13.93 -10.95
N LYS A 12 18.91 -13.82 -12.17
CA LYS A 12 20.29 -13.36 -12.41
C LYS A 12 20.50 -11.91 -11.92
N TYR A 13 19.53 -11.04 -12.17
CA TYR A 13 19.55 -9.68 -11.65
C TYR A 13 19.58 -9.64 -10.12
N LEU A 14 18.83 -10.52 -9.46
CA LEU A 14 18.81 -10.62 -8.01
C LEU A 14 20.13 -11.13 -7.40
N ASP A 15 20.99 -11.79 -8.18
CA ASP A 15 22.32 -12.24 -7.71
C ASP A 15 23.27 -11.07 -7.41
N GLU A 16 22.96 -9.85 -7.89
CA GLU A 16 23.71 -8.62 -7.59
C GLU A 16 23.35 -8.02 -6.22
N TYR A 17 22.32 -8.54 -5.55
CA TYR A 17 21.78 -8.02 -4.31
C TYR A 17 21.93 -9.00 -3.15
N ASP A 18 22.07 -8.46 -1.95
CA ASP A 18 22.04 -9.26 -0.72
C ASP A 18 20.61 -9.74 -0.43
N ARG A 19 20.36 -11.02 -0.70
CA ARG A 19 19.04 -11.64 -0.49
C ARG A 19 18.70 -11.84 0.98
N GLU A 20 19.66 -11.68 1.91
CA GLU A 20 19.42 -11.70 3.36
C GLU A 20 18.98 -10.31 3.87
N ASP A 21 19.20 -9.25 3.08
CA ASP A 21 18.64 -7.95 3.38
C ASP A 21 17.11 -8.01 3.38
N GLU A 22 16.55 -7.60 4.49
CA GLU A 22 15.11 -7.72 4.77
C GLU A 22 14.26 -6.90 3.80
N GLN A 23 14.74 -5.74 3.34
CA GLN A 23 14.01 -4.90 2.38
C GLN A 23 14.05 -5.53 0.97
N ILE A 24 15.19 -6.10 0.59
CA ILE A 24 15.34 -6.83 -0.67
C ILE A 24 14.45 -8.08 -0.66
N CYS A 25 14.50 -8.86 0.41
CA CYS A 25 13.66 -10.04 0.59
C CYS A 25 12.15 -9.70 0.45
N LEU A 26 11.68 -8.61 1.09
CA LEU A 26 10.29 -8.17 0.99
C LEU A 26 9.89 -7.80 -0.44
N LYS A 27 10.77 -7.11 -1.19
CA LYS A 27 10.52 -6.78 -2.61
C LYS A 27 10.44 -8.02 -3.48
N ILE A 28 11.35 -8.98 -3.29
CA ILE A 28 11.35 -10.26 -4.02
C ILE A 28 10.05 -11.02 -3.78
N VAL A 29 9.69 -11.20 -2.49
CA VAL A 29 8.47 -11.91 -2.10
C VAL A 29 7.22 -11.20 -2.61
N HIS A 30 7.21 -9.86 -2.64
CA HIS A 30 6.12 -9.07 -3.20
C HIS A 30 6.00 -9.28 -4.72
N THR A 31 7.08 -9.14 -5.46
CA THR A 31 7.10 -9.32 -6.92
C THR A 31 6.60 -10.70 -7.32
N TYR A 32 7.12 -11.77 -6.70
CA TYR A 32 6.61 -13.13 -6.96
C TYR A 32 5.17 -13.35 -6.51
N GLY A 33 4.74 -12.63 -5.45
CA GLY A 33 3.35 -12.59 -5.02
C GLY A 33 2.45 -12.02 -6.12
N VAL A 34 2.84 -10.90 -6.73
CA VAL A 34 2.08 -10.27 -7.83
C VAL A 34 2.02 -11.20 -9.04
N VAL A 35 3.15 -11.81 -9.45
CA VAL A 35 3.18 -12.83 -10.53
C VAL A 35 2.18 -13.95 -10.28
N LYS A 36 2.21 -14.52 -9.07
CA LYS A 36 1.33 -15.62 -8.68
C LYS A 36 -0.15 -15.20 -8.74
N TYR A 37 -0.50 -14.10 -8.09
CA TYR A 37 -1.89 -13.64 -8.01
C TYR A 37 -2.42 -13.19 -9.37
N ALA A 38 -1.61 -12.53 -10.21
CA ALA A 38 -2.00 -12.16 -11.55
C ALA A 38 -2.35 -13.40 -12.39
N GLY A 39 -1.51 -14.44 -12.37
CA GLY A 39 -1.80 -15.70 -13.06
C GLY A 39 -3.01 -16.43 -12.48
N GLU A 40 -3.20 -16.46 -11.16
CA GLU A 40 -4.36 -17.10 -10.53
C GLU A 40 -5.68 -16.38 -10.88
N ILE A 41 -5.68 -15.05 -10.86
CA ILE A 41 -6.86 -14.23 -11.22
C ILE A 41 -7.18 -14.45 -12.71
N ALA A 42 -6.20 -14.34 -13.60
CA ALA A 42 -6.39 -14.52 -15.03
C ALA A 42 -6.97 -15.93 -15.36
N ARG A 43 -6.47 -16.99 -14.72
CA ARG A 43 -7.00 -18.36 -14.88
C ARG A 43 -8.45 -18.48 -14.37
N LYS A 44 -8.78 -17.88 -13.22
CA LYS A 44 -10.15 -17.87 -12.67
C LYS A 44 -11.13 -17.08 -13.53
N MET A 45 -10.63 -16.09 -14.27
CA MET A 45 -11.42 -15.32 -15.22
C MET A 45 -11.49 -15.95 -16.60
N GLU A 46 -10.99 -17.20 -16.74
CA GLU A 46 -11.00 -17.97 -18.00
C GLU A 46 -10.29 -17.24 -19.15
N CYS A 47 -9.27 -16.43 -18.85
CA CYS A 47 -8.43 -15.80 -19.86
C CYS A 47 -7.67 -16.82 -20.69
N SER A 48 -7.26 -16.46 -21.90
CA SER A 48 -6.43 -17.33 -22.75
C SER A 48 -5.09 -17.65 -22.08
N GLY A 49 -4.42 -18.72 -22.50
CA GLY A 49 -3.10 -19.08 -22.00
C GLY A 49 -2.08 -17.93 -22.22
N GLU A 50 -2.16 -17.27 -23.36
CA GLU A 50 -1.31 -16.13 -23.70
C GLU A 50 -1.56 -14.91 -22.76
N ASP A 51 -2.83 -14.65 -22.42
CA ASP A 51 -3.19 -13.59 -21.48
C ASP A 51 -2.73 -13.90 -20.05
N VAL A 52 -2.79 -15.17 -19.63
CA VAL A 52 -2.25 -15.61 -18.34
C VAL A 52 -0.74 -15.37 -18.27
N GLU A 53 0.00 -15.80 -19.30
CA GLU A 53 1.45 -15.56 -19.37
C GLU A 53 1.78 -14.06 -19.43
N LEU A 54 0.99 -13.27 -20.13
CA LEU A 54 1.15 -11.81 -20.19
C LEU A 54 0.91 -11.17 -18.82
N ALA A 55 -0.15 -11.58 -18.11
CA ALA A 55 -0.43 -11.09 -16.76
C ALA A 55 0.70 -11.42 -15.78
N GLU A 56 1.24 -12.65 -15.85
CA GLU A 56 2.38 -13.05 -15.03
C GLU A 56 3.65 -12.26 -15.39
N LEU A 57 3.92 -12.03 -16.68
CA LEU A 57 5.06 -11.23 -17.13
C LEU A 57 4.95 -9.78 -16.63
N ILE A 58 3.78 -9.17 -16.78
CA ILE A 58 3.58 -7.79 -16.29
C ILE A 58 3.68 -7.75 -14.76
N GLY A 59 3.18 -8.77 -14.07
CA GLY A 59 3.37 -8.91 -12.63
C GLY A 59 4.84 -8.91 -12.21
N LEU A 60 5.74 -9.46 -13.05
CA LEU A 60 7.18 -9.40 -12.84
C LEU A 60 7.76 -8.01 -13.09
N LEU A 61 7.20 -7.26 -14.04
CA LEU A 61 7.71 -5.97 -14.51
C LEU A 61 7.05 -4.76 -13.87
N HIS A 62 5.93 -4.91 -13.12
CA HIS A 62 5.11 -3.79 -12.65
C HIS A 62 5.93 -2.71 -11.90
N ASP A 63 6.89 -3.15 -11.13
CA ASP A 63 7.78 -2.34 -10.30
C ASP A 63 9.20 -2.16 -10.91
N ILE A 64 9.38 -2.39 -12.22
CA ILE A 64 10.70 -2.33 -12.88
C ILE A 64 11.41 -0.98 -12.67
N GLY A 65 10.66 0.10 -12.50
CA GLY A 65 11.25 1.42 -12.22
C GLY A 65 11.98 1.50 -10.88
N LYS A 66 11.71 0.58 -9.94
CA LYS A 66 12.43 0.51 -8.66
C LYS A 66 13.84 -0.11 -8.78
N SER A 67 14.16 -0.70 -9.93
CA SER A 67 15.48 -1.27 -10.22
C SER A 67 16.52 -0.23 -10.67
N ILE A 68 16.08 0.98 -10.97
CA ILE A 68 16.96 2.09 -11.39
C ILE A 68 17.39 2.87 -10.15
N ASP A 69 18.65 3.28 -10.13
CA ASP A 69 19.29 4.00 -9.03
C ASP A 69 18.57 5.33 -8.73
N HIS A 70 18.63 5.76 -7.47
CA HIS A 70 17.99 6.97 -6.94
C HIS A 70 18.45 8.29 -7.60
N GLU A 71 19.45 8.24 -8.49
CA GLU A 71 19.92 9.39 -9.26
C GLU A 71 18.98 9.79 -10.42
N VAL A 72 18.00 8.96 -10.77
CA VAL A 72 17.02 9.27 -11.82
C VAL A 72 15.81 9.95 -11.20
N GLU A 73 15.58 11.21 -11.57
CA GLU A 73 14.40 11.95 -11.14
C GLU A 73 13.11 11.33 -11.70
N GLY A 74 12.09 11.23 -10.86
CA GLY A 74 10.76 10.73 -11.22
C GLY A 74 10.24 9.64 -10.30
N SER A 75 8.95 9.37 -10.39
CA SER A 75 8.36 8.23 -9.68
C SER A 75 8.79 6.90 -10.32
N HIS A 76 8.80 5.81 -9.54
CA HIS A 76 9.11 4.48 -10.10
C HIS A 76 8.16 4.09 -11.26
N ILE A 77 6.94 4.64 -11.27
CA ILE A 77 5.96 4.44 -12.35
C ILE A 77 6.46 5.13 -13.63
N GLU A 78 6.83 6.41 -13.56
CA GLU A 78 7.34 7.16 -14.72
C GLU A 78 8.62 6.53 -15.26
N ILE A 79 9.54 6.16 -14.39
CA ILE A 79 10.78 5.48 -14.76
C ILE A 79 10.46 4.13 -15.43
N GLY A 80 9.57 3.33 -14.85
CA GLY A 80 9.13 2.04 -15.40
C GLY A 80 8.49 2.18 -16.78
N VAL A 81 7.58 3.16 -16.96
CA VAL A 81 6.96 3.47 -18.25
C VAL A 81 8.01 3.88 -19.29
N ASN A 82 8.97 4.72 -18.92
CA ASN A 82 10.04 5.15 -19.82
C ASN A 82 10.95 3.97 -20.22
N LEU A 83 11.25 3.06 -19.31
CA LEU A 83 11.96 1.83 -19.61
C LEU A 83 11.19 0.96 -20.60
N CYS A 84 9.89 0.68 -20.34
CA CYS A 84 9.06 -0.09 -21.24
C CYS A 84 9.01 0.53 -22.64
N LYS A 85 8.88 1.85 -22.76
CA LYS A 85 8.93 2.57 -24.04
C LYS A 85 10.30 2.43 -24.73
N LYS A 86 11.40 2.59 -23.98
CA LYS A 86 12.77 2.46 -24.49
C LYS A 86 13.04 1.08 -25.07
N TYR A 87 12.52 0.03 -24.45
CA TYR A 87 12.65 -1.36 -24.90
C TYR A 87 11.52 -1.80 -25.82
N LYS A 88 10.66 -0.86 -26.26
CA LYS A 88 9.58 -1.07 -27.23
C LYS A 88 8.56 -2.15 -26.80
N GLU A 89 8.24 -2.14 -25.51
CA GLU A 89 7.17 -2.97 -24.98
C GLU A 89 5.82 -2.60 -25.57
N THR A 90 4.88 -3.54 -25.53
CA THR A 90 3.54 -3.32 -26.09
C THR A 90 2.75 -2.28 -25.30
N PRO A 91 1.78 -1.57 -25.92
CA PRO A 91 0.93 -0.60 -25.21
C PRO A 91 0.24 -1.20 -23.96
N ILE A 92 -0.13 -2.48 -23.99
CA ILE A 92 -0.75 -3.19 -22.87
C ILE A 92 0.21 -3.24 -21.67
N VAL A 93 1.47 -3.61 -21.90
CA VAL A 93 2.51 -3.65 -20.86
C VAL A 93 2.74 -2.25 -20.28
N ILE A 94 2.89 -1.25 -21.16
CA ILE A 94 3.14 0.14 -20.75
C ILE A 94 1.97 0.68 -19.91
N ASN A 95 0.73 0.47 -20.35
CA ASN A 95 -0.45 0.90 -19.59
C ASN A 95 -0.55 0.15 -18.25
N ALA A 96 -0.34 -1.15 -18.21
CA ALA A 96 -0.41 -1.92 -16.97
C ALA A 96 0.66 -1.49 -15.96
N VAL A 97 1.89 -1.17 -16.39
CA VAL A 97 2.94 -0.59 -15.53
C VAL A 97 2.55 0.82 -15.06
N ALA A 98 1.91 1.63 -15.91
CA ALA A 98 1.44 2.96 -15.52
C ALA A 98 0.28 2.92 -14.52
N ALA A 99 -0.62 1.94 -14.66
CA ALA A 99 -1.90 1.90 -13.96
C ALA A 99 -1.89 1.10 -12.63
N HIS A 100 -0.80 0.37 -12.30
CA HIS A 100 -0.83 -0.61 -11.20
C HIS A 100 -1.11 -0.01 -9.81
N HIS A 101 -0.84 1.28 -9.59
CA HIS A 101 -1.21 2.00 -8.36
C HIS A 101 -2.51 2.82 -8.47
N GLY A 102 -3.15 2.84 -9.65
CA GLY A 102 -4.42 3.55 -9.85
C GLY A 102 -4.29 5.03 -10.23
N ASP A 103 -3.08 5.55 -10.43
CA ASP A 103 -2.85 6.94 -10.87
C ASP A 103 -3.26 7.16 -12.33
N VAL A 104 -3.28 6.08 -13.12
CA VAL A 104 -3.70 6.05 -14.52
C VAL A 104 -4.80 5.00 -14.66
N GLU A 105 -5.79 5.26 -15.52
CA GLU A 105 -6.87 4.32 -15.78
C GLU A 105 -6.35 3.07 -16.53
N PRO A 106 -6.69 1.84 -16.05
CA PRO A 106 -6.33 0.62 -16.75
C PRO A 106 -7.15 0.47 -18.05
N GLU A 107 -6.47 0.35 -19.19
CA GLU A 107 -7.07 0.27 -20.52
C GLU A 107 -7.33 -1.18 -20.98
N SER A 108 -6.95 -2.16 -20.17
CA SER A 108 -7.13 -3.58 -20.48
C SER A 108 -7.50 -4.41 -19.25
N LEU A 109 -8.15 -5.55 -19.49
CA LEU A 109 -8.41 -6.53 -18.44
C LEU A 109 -7.11 -6.96 -17.72
N ILE A 110 -6.03 -7.12 -18.47
CA ILE A 110 -4.73 -7.51 -17.93
C ILE A 110 -4.19 -6.43 -16.97
N ALA A 111 -4.33 -5.14 -17.31
CA ALA A 111 -3.95 -4.05 -16.42
C ALA A 111 -4.75 -4.07 -15.10
N CYS A 112 -6.07 -4.32 -15.17
CA CYS A 112 -6.92 -4.49 -13.97
C CYS A 112 -6.48 -5.70 -13.12
N ILE A 113 -6.14 -6.82 -13.77
CA ILE A 113 -5.67 -8.03 -13.08
C ILE A 113 -4.36 -7.75 -12.33
N VAL A 114 -3.40 -7.09 -12.96
CA VAL A 114 -2.11 -6.76 -12.35
C VAL A 114 -2.29 -5.80 -11.17
N GLN A 115 -3.13 -4.76 -11.31
CA GLN A 115 -3.46 -3.84 -10.22
C GLN A 115 -4.10 -4.58 -9.03
N ALA A 116 -5.04 -5.48 -9.27
CA ALA A 116 -5.64 -6.28 -8.22
C ALA A 116 -4.62 -7.22 -7.56
N ALA A 117 -3.74 -7.84 -8.35
CA ALA A 117 -2.69 -8.73 -7.85
C ALA A 117 -1.67 -8.00 -6.98
N ASP A 118 -1.28 -6.77 -7.38
CA ASP A 118 -0.42 -5.89 -6.58
C ASP A 118 -1.06 -5.55 -5.24
N ALA A 119 -2.32 -5.09 -5.25
CA ALA A 119 -3.08 -4.78 -4.04
C ALA A 119 -3.19 -5.98 -3.09
N ILE A 120 -3.48 -7.19 -3.61
CA ILE A 120 -3.56 -8.42 -2.81
C ILE A 120 -2.18 -8.78 -2.24
N SER A 121 -1.12 -8.70 -3.04
CA SER A 121 0.24 -8.99 -2.59
C SER A 121 0.70 -8.01 -1.53
N ALA A 122 0.36 -6.72 -1.65
CA ALA A 122 0.68 -5.69 -0.68
C ALA A 122 -0.12 -5.81 0.64
N ALA A 123 -1.35 -6.35 0.58
CA ALA A 123 -2.22 -6.52 1.74
C ALA A 123 -1.92 -7.76 2.60
N ARG A 124 -1.08 -8.69 2.12
CA ARG A 124 -0.76 -9.91 2.88
C ARG A 124 -0.05 -9.59 4.21
N PRO A 125 -0.26 -10.39 5.27
CA PRO A 125 0.45 -10.21 6.54
C PRO A 125 1.98 -10.22 6.33
N GLY A 126 2.68 -9.19 6.84
CA GLY A 126 4.13 -9.05 6.72
C GLY A 126 4.66 -8.52 5.38
N ALA A 127 3.79 -8.20 4.41
CA ALA A 127 4.21 -7.67 3.11
C ALA A 127 4.74 -6.23 3.15
N ARG A 128 4.30 -5.46 4.12
CA ARG A 128 4.81 -4.11 4.39
C ARG A 128 5.39 -4.09 5.80
N ARG A 129 6.70 -4.01 5.94
CA ARG A 129 7.26 -3.33 7.10
C ARG A 129 7.05 -1.84 6.86
N GLU A 130 6.16 -1.28 7.64
CA GLU A 130 6.02 0.15 7.73
C GLU A 130 7.37 0.73 8.15
N THR A 131 7.92 1.69 7.40
CA THR A 131 9.12 2.37 7.83
C THR A 131 8.83 3.09 9.14
N LEU A 132 9.84 3.26 10.02
CA LEU A 132 9.68 3.99 11.26
C LEU A 132 9.09 5.39 11.02
N GLU A 133 9.47 6.02 9.92
CA GLU A 133 8.96 7.32 9.51
C GLU A 133 7.48 7.28 9.15
N THR A 134 7.05 6.34 8.30
CA THR A 134 5.64 6.18 7.92
C THR A 134 4.78 5.83 9.13
N TYR A 135 5.29 4.96 10.01
CA TYR A 135 4.66 4.62 11.28
C TYR A 135 4.48 5.86 12.17
N THR A 136 5.55 6.64 12.37
CA THR A 136 5.52 7.84 13.20
C THR A 136 4.57 8.90 12.62
N ASN A 137 4.61 9.11 11.30
CA ASN A 137 3.72 10.05 10.62
C ASN A 137 2.25 9.64 10.77
N ARG A 138 1.93 8.35 10.66
CA ARG A 138 0.56 7.86 10.86
C ARG A 138 0.07 8.06 12.29
N LEU A 139 0.90 7.79 13.31
CA LEU A 139 0.55 8.06 14.70
C LEU A 139 0.29 9.54 14.92
N LYS A 140 1.15 10.40 14.36
CA LYS A 140 1.00 11.84 14.44
C LYS A 140 -0.28 12.34 13.76
N GLN A 141 -0.58 11.87 12.56
CA GLN A 141 -1.83 12.19 11.86
C GLN A 141 -3.06 11.81 12.69
N LEU A 142 -3.05 10.62 13.31
CA LEU A 142 -4.14 10.16 14.16
C LEU A 142 -4.34 11.07 15.38
N GLU A 143 -3.26 11.52 16.01
CA GLU A 143 -3.30 12.48 17.11
C GLU A 143 -3.72 13.88 16.64
N ASP A 144 -3.23 14.34 15.51
CA ASP A 144 -3.56 15.65 14.93
C ASP A 144 -5.06 15.74 14.58
N ILE A 145 -5.65 14.70 14.00
CA ILE A 145 -7.09 14.64 13.71
C ILE A 145 -7.90 14.77 15.00
N THR A 146 -7.54 14.02 16.03
CA THR A 146 -8.31 14.01 17.29
C THR A 146 -8.14 15.29 18.09
N ASN A 147 -6.96 15.90 18.06
CA ASN A 147 -6.70 17.17 18.78
C ASN A 147 -7.41 18.39 18.18
N GLN A 148 -7.97 18.28 16.96
CA GLN A 148 -8.77 19.36 16.35
C GLN A 148 -10.17 19.50 16.94
N PHE A 149 -10.66 18.48 17.64
CA PHE A 149 -12.01 18.49 18.20
C PHE A 149 -12.10 19.38 19.43
N LYS A 150 -13.14 20.22 19.46
CA LYS A 150 -13.43 21.07 20.60
C LYS A 150 -13.70 20.24 21.87
N GLY A 151 -13.04 20.59 22.96
CA GLY A 151 -13.15 19.88 24.24
C GLY A 151 -12.13 18.76 24.43
N VAL A 152 -11.35 18.43 23.42
CA VAL A 152 -10.18 17.56 23.55
C VAL A 152 -9.03 18.36 24.17
N GLU A 153 -8.44 17.84 25.23
CA GLU A 153 -7.25 18.41 25.86
C GLU A 153 -5.98 17.89 25.17
N LYS A 154 -5.92 16.58 24.96
CA LYS A 154 -4.81 15.87 24.31
C LYS A 154 -5.23 14.48 23.91
N SER A 155 -4.51 13.89 22.95
CA SER A 155 -4.70 12.51 22.55
C SER A 155 -3.39 11.76 22.44
N PHE A 156 -3.45 10.44 22.53
CA PHE A 156 -2.29 9.54 22.43
C PHE A 156 -2.64 8.33 21.59
N ALA A 157 -1.92 8.14 20.50
CA ALA A 157 -1.96 6.91 19.73
C ALA A 157 -1.13 5.83 20.43
N ILE A 158 -1.75 4.71 20.77
CA ILE A 158 -1.11 3.60 21.47
C ILE A 158 -1.34 2.28 20.72
N GLN A 159 -0.73 1.18 21.19
CA GLN A 159 -0.82 -0.15 20.57
C GLN A 159 -0.51 -0.12 19.06
N ALA A 160 0.58 0.54 18.70
CA ALA A 160 0.98 0.71 17.31
C ALA A 160 -0.09 1.40 16.43
N GLY A 161 -0.84 2.36 17.01
CA GLY A 161 -1.90 3.11 16.33
C GLY A 161 -3.24 2.39 16.24
N ARG A 162 -3.39 1.21 16.86
CA ARG A 162 -4.67 0.48 16.89
C ARG A 162 -5.64 0.99 17.94
N GLU A 163 -5.18 1.85 18.84
CA GLU A 163 -6.00 2.51 19.84
C GLU A 163 -5.59 3.97 19.95
N ILE A 164 -6.58 4.87 20.01
CA ILE A 164 -6.35 6.26 20.38
C ILE A 164 -7.08 6.57 21.68
N ARG A 165 -6.34 7.15 22.63
CA ARG A 165 -6.88 7.67 23.89
C ARG A 165 -7.01 9.17 23.78
N VAL A 166 -8.23 9.65 23.96
CA VAL A 166 -8.60 11.04 23.84
C VAL A 166 -8.99 11.55 25.22
N MET A 167 -8.17 12.41 25.80
CA MET A 167 -8.45 13.07 27.07
C MET A 167 -9.28 14.32 26.80
N VAL A 168 -10.41 14.45 27.49
CA VAL A 168 -11.29 15.62 27.35
C VAL A 168 -11.26 16.49 28.59
N VAL A 169 -11.49 17.78 28.40
CA VAL A 169 -11.62 18.77 29.49
C VAL A 169 -12.95 18.52 30.20
N PRO A 170 -12.96 18.16 31.51
CA PRO A 170 -14.17 17.74 32.23
C PRO A 170 -15.26 18.83 32.29
N GLU A 171 -14.84 20.10 32.28
CA GLU A 171 -15.74 21.26 32.32
C GLU A 171 -16.42 21.54 30.99
N HIS A 172 -15.85 21.04 29.88
CA HIS A 172 -16.31 21.35 28.54
C HIS A 172 -17.07 20.18 27.87
N VAL A 173 -16.94 18.95 28.40
CA VAL A 173 -17.51 17.74 27.79
C VAL A 173 -18.20 16.90 28.86
N ASN A 174 -19.51 16.77 28.79
CA ASN A 174 -20.28 15.89 29.68
C ASN A 174 -20.39 14.46 29.13
N ASP A 175 -20.95 13.51 29.91
CA ASP A 175 -21.02 12.08 29.55
C ASP A 175 -21.80 11.83 28.25
N SER A 176 -22.85 12.59 28.00
CA SER A 176 -23.65 12.45 26.77
C SER A 176 -22.89 12.96 25.54
N GLU A 177 -22.11 14.03 25.72
CA GLU A 177 -21.27 14.60 24.67
C GLU A 177 -20.09 13.72 24.34
N MET A 178 -19.53 12.96 25.31
CA MET A 178 -18.44 12.01 25.06
C MET A 178 -18.81 10.94 24.03
N VAL A 179 -20.05 10.46 24.05
CA VAL A 179 -20.52 9.45 23.09
C VAL A 179 -20.59 10.01 21.67
N LEU A 180 -21.08 11.24 21.53
CA LEU A 180 -21.12 11.94 20.25
C LEU A 180 -19.73 12.26 19.74
N LEU A 181 -18.87 12.77 20.60
CA LEU A 181 -17.48 13.08 20.30
C LEU A 181 -16.71 11.84 19.82
N ALA A 182 -16.86 10.71 20.51
CA ALA A 182 -16.23 9.45 20.08
C ALA A 182 -16.67 9.02 18.68
N ARG A 183 -17.97 9.18 18.36
CA ARG A 183 -18.53 8.86 17.05
C ARG A 183 -18.01 9.79 15.95
N ASP A 184 -17.94 11.09 16.25
CA ASP A 184 -17.49 12.09 15.28
C ASP A 184 -15.98 11.94 15.02
N ILE A 185 -15.17 11.66 16.05
CA ILE A 185 -13.76 11.31 15.91
C ILE A 185 -13.59 10.07 15.03
N ALA A 186 -14.36 9.00 15.28
CA ALA A 186 -14.27 7.78 14.49
C ALA A 186 -14.56 8.03 13.01
N LYS A 187 -15.62 8.80 12.71
CA LYS A 187 -15.96 9.17 11.33
C LYS A 187 -14.87 10.00 10.65
N GLN A 188 -14.27 10.94 11.38
CA GLN A 188 -13.21 11.77 10.81
C GLN A 188 -11.96 10.95 10.51
N ILE A 189 -11.59 10.03 11.41
CA ILE A 189 -10.49 9.09 11.19
C ILE A 189 -10.75 8.22 9.95
N GLU A 190 -11.96 7.66 9.81
CA GLU A 190 -12.36 6.86 8.64
C GLU A 190 -12.34 7.66 7.33
N ALA A 191 -12.63 8.96 7.38
CA ALA A 191 -12.65 9.83 6.21
C ALA A 191 -11.25 10.29 5.76
N GLU A 192 -10.33 10.47 6.71
CA GLU A 192 -9.01 11.09 6.44
C GLU A 192 -7.86 10.10 6.43
N LEU A 193 -8.01 8.91 7.04
CA LEU A 193 -6.94 7.94 7.15
C LEU A 193 -7.32 6.60 6.51
N GLU A 194 -6.52 6.18 5.55
CA GLU A 194 -6.51 4.79 5.10
C GLU A 194 -5.76 3.93 6.13
N TYR A 195 -6.49 3.11 6.88
CA TYR A 195 -5.92 2.27 7.92
C TYR A 195 -6.23 0.78 7.68
N PRO A 196 -5.23 -0.10 7.65
CA PRO A 196 -5.45 -1.53 7.48
C PRO A 196 -5.94 -2.16 8.79
N GLY A 197 -7.21 -2.01 9.12
CA GLY A 197 -7.80 -2.62 10.31
C GLY A 197 -8.74 -1.69 11.07
N GLN A 198 -9.06 -2.07 12.32
CA GLN A 198 -9.93 -1.28 13.20
C GLN A 198 -9.09 -0.46 14.16
N ILE A 199 -9.49 0.80 14.35
CA ILE A 199 -8.94 1.69 15.38
C ILE A 199 -9.95 1.83 16.51
N LYS A 200 -9.51 1.56 17.73
CA LYS A 200 -10.32 1.74 18.92
C LYS A 200 -10.20 3.18 19.42
N VAL A 201 -11.30 3.91 19.47
CA VAL A 201 -11.36 5.26 20.03
C VAL A 201 -11.83 5.21 21.47
N ASN A 202 -10.97 5.59 22.42
CA ASN A 202 -11.29 5.68 23.84
C ASN A 202 -11.33 7.17 24.25
N VAL A 203 -12.51 7.69 24.58
CA VAL A 203 -12.66 9.02 25.14
C VAL A 203 -12.68 8.93 26.67
N ILE A 204 -11.80 9.66 27.33
CA ILE A 204 -11.57 9.60 28.76
C ILE A 204 -11.79 10.97 29.37
N ARG A 205 -12.67 11.06 30.37
CA ARG A 205 -12.86 12.22 31.22
C ARG A 205 -12.37 11.91 32.62
N GLU A 206 -11.39 12.63 33.10
CA GLU A 206 -10.79 12.44 34.42
C GLU A 206 -10.97 13.71 35.24
N SER A 207 -11.57 13.58 36.43
CA SER A 207 -11.63 14.65 37.44
C SER A 207 -10.79 14.23 38.65
N ARG A 208 -9.90 15.11 39.08
CA ARG A 208 -9.12 14.94 40.31
C ARG A 208 -9.63 15.88 41.35
N VAL A 209 -9.96 15.35 42.55
CA VAL A 209 -10.37 16.09 43.74
C VAL A 209 -9.24 16.15 44.75
#